data_ae386b4035a4e1cbf57871438f05fcbf
#
_entry.id   ae386b4035a4e1cbf57871438f05fcbf
#
_cell.length_a   1.000
_cell.length_b   1.000
_cell.length_c   1.000
_cell.angle_alpha   90.00
_cell.angle_beta   90.00
_cell.angle_gamma   90.00
#
_symmetry.space_group_name_H-M   'P 1'
#
loop_
_entity.id
_entity.type
_entity.pdbx_description
1 polymer ?
#
loop_
_entity_poly.entity_id
_entity_poly.type
_entity_poly.pdbx_seq_one_letter_code
_entity_poly.pdbx_strand_id
1 'polypeptide(L)'
;MGYSEVIKEGFKVVHRTWQLLLVQLGMVILSGIGFFVFVGIPLAVAFVIFSIDLTGIAQIEDIFRLFKGSSDILSKYFGLVLIVVGGFLTYIILVALFSIYVFAGSVGVIGKALIDKALKFSMPVFFSEAKRLFVPILGFTSIVGIILIAAAFVLGILGGGIMALITFVKSQDSTLALFLSLFFSLLLIIIALIVFLGILSITMYGVAALVMKGLGPMKSIREAAHYVMRHPNAFWLYALLFGVYIFVSFFLILLGYPFNWIPVVGPILSFPYQIISSAFQTYVGLSIIATLFAYYCSTEIPKGIPGEPVVESPAPQAQSEEGSTI
;
A
#
# COMPACT_ATOMS: atom_id res chain seq x y z
N MET A 1 -19.46 9.14 18.04
CA MET A 1 -19.86 9.47 16.66
C MET A 1 -20.37 8.23 15.96
N GLY A 2 -21.48 8.33 15.22
CA GLY A 2 -21.97 7.25 14.37
C GLY A 2 -21.09 7.09 13.11
N TYR A 3 -21.09 5.91 12.48
CA TYR A 3 -20.29 5.65 11.25
C TYR A 3 -20.56 6.67 10.15
N SER A 4 -21.82 7.09 9.96
CA SER A 4 -22.17 8.06 8.93
C SER A 4 -21.57 9.45 9.15
N GLU A 5 -21.44 9.88 10.42
CA GLU A 5 -20.81 11.16 10.76
C GLU A 5 -19.31 11.15 10.47
N VAL A 6 -18.64 10.04 10.83
CA VAL A 6 -17.20 9.87 10.59
C VAL A 6 -16.89 9.81 9.09
N ILE A 7 -17.73 9.10 8.33
CA ILE A 7 -17.60 9.02 6.88
C ILE A 7 -17.77 10.42 6.25
N LYS A 8 -18.80 11.17 6.66
CA LYS A 8 -19.00 12.55 6.20
C LYS A 8 -17.82 13.47 6.53
N GLU A 9 -17.24 13.33 7.73
CA GLU A 9 -16.06 14.11 8.12
C GLU A 9 -14.86 13.76 7.24
N GLY A 10 -14.61 12.46 6.98
CA GLY A 10 -13.55 12.00 6.09
C GLY A 10 -13.67 12.59 4.68
N PHE A 11 -14.85 12.51 4.07
CA PHE A 11 -15.10 13.10 2.75
C PHE A 11 -14.92 14.63 2.75
N LYS A 12 -15.37 15.32 3.80
CA LYS A 12 -15.22 16.78 3.94
C LYS A 12 -13.75 17.19 4.01
N VAL A 13 -12.90 16.41 4.71
CA VAL A 13 -11.45 16.66 4.78
C VAL A 13 -10.82 16.52 3.41
N VAL A 14 -11.10 15.43 2.69
CA VAL A 14 -10.53 15.19 1.36
C VAL A 14 -11.02 16.23 0.35
N HIS A 15 -12.30 16.61 0.40
CA HIS A 15 -12.81 17.67 -0.46
C HIS A 15 -12.11 19.01 -0.20
N ARG A 16 -11.79 19.32 1.05
CA ARG A 16 -11.04 20.52 1.41
C ARG A 16 -9.57 20.47 0.98
N THR A 17 -8.99 19.28 0.93
CA THR A 17 -7.59 19.04 0.54
C THR A 17 -7.48 18.32 -0.81
N TRP A 18 -8.41 18.59 -1.73
CA TRP A 18 -8.50 17.87 -3.01
C TRP A 18 -7.22 17.95 -3.86
N GLN A 19 -6.37 18.95 -3.60
CA GLN A 19 -5.07 19.09 -4.26
C GLN A 19 -4.14 17.89 -3.98
N LEU A 20 -4.37 17.12 -2.89
CA LEU A 20 -3.67 15.86 -2.65
C LEU A 20 -3.89 14.85 -3.78
N LEU A 21 -5.07 14.89 -4.41
CA LEU A 21 -5.37 14.08 -5.59
C LEU A 21 -4.43 14.42 -6.76
N LEU A 22 -4.17 15.72 -6.98
CA LEU A 22 -3.24 16.15 -8.04
C LEU A 22 -1.81 15.71 -7.77
N VAL A 23 -1.38 15.72 -6.49
CA VAL A 23 -0.05 15.20 -6.10
C VAL A 23 0.05 13.71 -6.39
N GLN A 24 -0.99 12.93 -6.05
CA GLN A 24 -1.03 11.49 -6.32
C GLN A 24 -1.04 11.21 -7.84
N LEU A 25 -1.82 11.96 -8.63
CA LEU A 25 -1.81 11.84 -10.10
C LEU A 25 -0.45 12.20 -10.69
N GLY A 26 0.19 13.25 -10.17
CA GLY A 26 1.55 13.62 -10.55
C GLY A 26 2.54 12.48 -10.30
N MET A 27 2.37 11.76 -9.18
CA MET A 27 3.16 10.56 -8.88
C MET A 27 2.94 9.44 -9.89
N VAL A 28 1.70 9.19 -10.33
CA VAL A 28 1.40 8.18 -11.36
C VAL A 28 2.10 8.53 -12.68
N ILE A 29 2.03 9.79 -13.10
CA ILE A 29 2.71 10.27 -14.31
C ILE A 29 4.22 10.13 -14.19
N LEU A 30 4.79 10.57 -13.06
CA LEU A 30 6.23 10.46 -12.80
C LEU A 30 6.70 9.00 -12.80
N SER A 31 5.90 8.10 -12.22
CA SER A 31 6.15 6.66 -12.23
C SER A 31 6.14 6.10 -13.65
N GLY A 32 5.20 6.52 -14.51
CA GLY A 32 5.14 6.15 -15.92
C GLY A 32 6.38 6.60 -16.70
N ILE A 33 6.81 7.85 -16.51
CA ILE A 33 8.04 8.37 -17.10
C ILE A 33 9.26 7.59 -16.60
N GLY A 34 9.35 7.35 -15.31
CA GLY A 34 10.42 6.54 -14.70
C GLY A 34 10.47 5.12 -15.28
N PHE A 35 9.32 4.46 -15.45
CA PHE A 35 9.25 3.16 -16.10
C PHE A 35 9.82 3.20 -17.53
N PHE A 36 9.41 4.19 -18.31
CA PHE A 36 9.91 4.33 -19.67
C PHE A 36 11.43 4.53 -19.70
N VAL A 37 11.98 5.38 -18.82
CA VAL A 37 13.42 5.68 -18.79
C VAL A 37 14.25 4.50 -18.28
N PHE A 38 13.85 3.88 -17.16
CA PHE A 38 14.67 2.85 -16.51
C PHE A 38 14.42 1.43 -17.03
N VAL A 39 13.26 1.19 -17.64
CA VAL A 39 12.88 -0.15 -18.14
C VAL A 39 12.67 -0.13 -19.65
N GLY A 40 11.87 0.81 -20.15
CA GLY A 40 11.50 0.88 -21.56
C GLY A 40 12.69 1.10 -22.48
N ILE A 41 13.56 2.07 -22.20
CA ILE A 41 14.76 2.37 -23.01
C ILE A 41 15.75 1.19 -22.97
N PRO A 42 16.18 0.67 -21.80
CA PRO A 42 17.07 -0.50 -21.77
C PRO A 42 16.50 -1.72 -22.50
N LEU A 43 15.20 -1.98 -22.34
CA LEU A 43 14.53 -3.09 -23.03
C LEU A 43 14.48 -2.88 -24.55
N ALA A 44 14.22 -1.66 -25.03
CA ALA A 44 14.23 -1.34 -26.45
C ALA A 44 15.63 -1.51 -27.06
N VAL A 45 16.67 -1.04 -26.37
CA VAL A 45 18.08 -1.24 -26.79
C VAL A 45 18.41 -2.73 -26.84
N ALA A 46 18.00 -3.48 -25.79
CA ALA A 46 18.19 -4.92 -25.76
C ALA A 46 17.53 -5.62 -26.95
N PHE A 47 16.29 -5.22 -27.25
CA PHE A 47 15.53 -5.78 -28.37
C PHE A 47 16.19 -5.47 -29.72
N VAL A 48 16.69 -4.24 -29.95
CA VAL A 48 17.38 -3.85 -31.16
C VAL A 48 18.66 -4.68 -31.35
N ILE A 49 19.50 -4.82 -30.32
CA ILE A 49 20.73 -5.60 -30.37
C ILE A 49 20.43 -7.08 -30.69
N PHE A 50 19.42 -7.64 -30.02
CA PHE A 50 19.00 -9.02 -30.25
C PHE A 50 18.42 -9.21 -31.65
N SER A 51 17.64 -8.23 -32.17
CA SER A 51 17.08 -8.30 -33.53
C SER A 51 18.16 -8.24 -34.60
N ILE A 52 19.23 -7.44 -34.42
CA ILE A 52 20.36 -7.38 -35.38
C ILE A 52 21.07 -8.74 -35.46
N ASP A 53 21.26 -9.37 -34.31
CA ASP A 53 21.88 -10.72 -34.29
C ASP A 53 20.99 -11.80 -34.92
N LEU A 54 19.66 -11.68 -34.77
CA LEU A 54 18.70 -12.60 -35.40
C LEU A 54 18.60 -12.44 -36.90
N THR A 55 18.84 -11.25 -37.48
CA THR A 55 18.80 -11.04 -38.94
C THR A 55 19.92 -11.78 -39.66
N GLY A 56 21.00 -12.19 -38.95
CA GLY A 56 22.06 -13.08 -39.45
C GLY A 56 21.71 -14.58 -39.49
N ILE A 57 20.54 -14.96 -38.93
CA ILE A 57 20.10 -16.36 -38.85
C ILE A 57 19.20 -16.68 -40.06
N ALA A 58 19.72 -17.48 -40.97
CA ALA A 58 19.06 -17.79 -42.24
C ALA A 58 17.94 -18.86 -42.14
N GLN A 59 17.83 -19.61 -41.02
CA GLN A 59 16.90 -20.74 -40.90
C GLN A 59 16.27 -20.82 -39.50
N ILE A 60 14.98 -21.26 -39.45
CA ILE A 60 14.22 -21.45 -38.19
C ILE A 60 14.91 -22.50 -37.27
N GLU A 61 15.61 -23.47 -37.83
CA GLU A 61 16.36 -24.48 -37.07
C GLU A 61 17.49 -23.87 -36.23
N ASP A 62 18.09 -22.78 -36.66
CA ASP A 62 19.14 -22.09 -35.92
C ASP A 62 18.59 -21.38 -34.69
N ILE A 63 17.32 -20.93 -34.73
CA ILE A 63 16.62 -20.37 -33.57
C ILE A 63 16.42 -21.44 -32.48
N PHE A 64 16.02 -22.67 -32.87
CA PHE A 64 15.90 -23.78 -31.93
C PHE A 64 17.24 -24.24 -31.36
N ARG A 65 18.32 -24.16 -32.13
CA ARG A 65 19.69 -24.42 -31.65
C ARG A 65 20.16 -23.38 -30.66
N LEU A 66 19.86 -22.11 -30.89
CA LEU A 66 20.11 -21.02 -29.93
C LEU A 66 19.40 -21.27 -28.57
N PHE A 67 18.17 -21.71 -28.60
CA PHE A 67 17.45 -22.06 -27.35
C PHE A 67 17.95 -23.32 -26.64
N LYS A 68 18.55 -24.28 -27.40
CA LYS A 68 19.23 -25.47 -26.85
C LYS A 68 20.59 -25.16 -26.22
N GLY A 69 21.30 -24.16 -26.72
CA GLY A 69 22.57 -23.68 -26.16
C GLY A 69 22.38 -22.51 -25.19
N SER A 70 21.50 -22.64 -24.20
CA SER A 70 21.13 -21.54 -23.27
C SER A 70 22.32 -20.93 -22.52
N SER A 71 23.43 -21.66 -22.32
CA SER A 71 24.65 -21.14 -21.69
C SER A 71 25.39 -20.12 -22.59
N ASP A 72 25.42 -20.32 -23.90
CA ASP A 72 26.15 -19.44 -24.82
C ASP A 72 25.40 -18.14 -25.08
N ILE A 73 24.06 -18.18 -25.16
CA ILE A 73 23.21 -16.99 -25.25
C ILE A 73 23.34 -16.18 -23.98
N LEU A 74 23.24 -16.83 -22.81
CA LEU A 74 23.34 -16.14 -21.54
C LEU A 74 24.70 -15.47 -21.37
N SER A 75 25.82 -16.12 -21.79
CA SER A 75 27.14 -15.52 -21.70
C SER A 75 27.31 -14.34 -22.67
N LYS A 76 26.80 -14.43 -23.91
CA LYS A 76 26.87 -13.37 -24.92
C LYS A 76 26.10 -12.13 -24.54
N TYR A 77 24.88 -12.31 -23.96
CA TYR A 77 24.00 -11.20 -23.62
C TYR A 77 23.92 -10.88 -22.11
N PHE A 78 24.83 -11.50 -21.31
CA PHE A 78 24.81 -11.33 -19.85
C PHE A 78 24.85 -9.87 -19.41
N GLY A 79 25.71 -9.06 -20.03
CA GLY A 79 25.77 -7.62 -19.69
C GLY A 79 24.47 -6.86 -20.00
N LEU A 80 23.80 -7.24 -21.09
CA LEU A 80 22.54 -6.64 -21.50
C LEU A 80 21.38 -7.03 -20.58
N VAL A 81 21.32 -8.31 -20.19
CA VAL A 81 20.37 -8.80 -19.16
C VAL A 81 20.61 -8.08 -17.84
N LEU A 82 21.88 -7.90 -17.44
CA LEU A 82 22.23 -7.18 -16.19
C LEU A 82 21.76 -5.73 -16.23
N ILE A 83 21.90 -5.02 -17.35
CA ILE A 83 21.42 -3.64 -17.53
C ILE A 83 19.88 -3.57 -17.42
N VAL A 84 19.16 -4.48 -18.09
CA VAL A 84 17.69 -4.51 -18.04
C VAL A 84 17.19 -4.84 -16.63
N VAL A 85 17.75 -5.88 -16.00
CA VAL A 85 17.38 -6.27 -14.63
C VAL A 85 17.78 -5.18 -13.62
N GLY A 86 18.98 -4.61 -13.76
CA GLY A 86 19.44 -3.50 -12.92
C GLY A 86 18.56 -2.25 -13.05
N GLY A 87 18.18 -1.88 -14.27
CA GLY A 87 17.24 -0.80 -14.55
C GLY A 87 15.87 -1.05 -13.90
N PHE A 88 15.35 -2.27 -14.04
CA PHE A 88 14.08 -2.67 -13.44
C PHE A 88 14.12 -2.62 -11.91
N LEU A 89 15.16 -3.14 -11.27
CA LEU A 89 15.33 -3.07 -9.82
C LEU A 89 15.47 -1.63 -9.33
N THR A 90 16.26 -0.80 -10.04
CA THR A 90 16.39 0.62 -9.73
C THR A 90 15.05 1.33 -9.82
N TYR A 91 14.27 1.06 -10.87
CA TYR A 91 12.91 1.59 -11.02
C TYR A 91 12.02 1.22 -9.85
N ILE A 92 11.96 -0.07 -9.46
CA ILE A 92 11.13 -0.51 -8.33
C ILE A 92 11.51 0.22 -7.05
N ILE A 93 12.81 0.33 -6.75
CA ILE A 93 13.29 1.01 -5.53
C ILE A 93 12.90 2.49 -5.55
N LEU A 94 13.13 3.19 -6.67
CA LEU A 94 12.78 4.60 -6.80
C LEU A 94 11.28 4.84 -6.63
N VAL A 95 10.44 4.06 -7.33
CA VAL A 95 8.98 4.19 -7.23
C VAL A 95 8.49 3.88 -5.83
N ALA A 96 9.04 2.87 -5.16
CA ALA A 96 8.69 2.55 -3.78
C ALA A 96 9.02 3.72 -2.82
N LEU A 97 10.22 4.28 -2.93
CA LEU A 97 10.63 5.42 -2.09
C LEU A 97 9.77 6.66 -2.35
N PHE A 98 9.51 7.00 -3.62
CA PHE A 98 8.64 8.12 -3.98
C PHE A 98 7.21 7.90 -3.51
N SER A 99 6.67 6.69 -3.66
CA SER A 99 5.32 6.35 -3.18
C SER A 99 5.19 6.52 -1.66
N ILE A 100 6.19 6.07 -0.90
CA ILE A 100 6.22 6.25 0.56
C ILE A 100 6.33 7.73 0.92
N TYR A 101 7.12 8.51 0.18
CA TYR A 101 7.27 9.95 0.41
C TYR A 101 5.94 10.71 0.17
N VAL A 102 5.27 10.42 -0.95
CA VAL A 102 3.97 11.01 -1.29
C VAL A 102 2.88 10.56 -0.31
N PHE A 103 2.89 9.29 0.08
CA PHE A 103 1.97 8.78 1.09
C PHE A 103 2.18 9.47 2.44
N ALA A 104 3.44 9.62 2.89
CA ALA A 104 3.79 10.31 4.13
C ALA A 104 3.27 11.76 4.16
N GLY A 105 3.47 12.50 3.06
CA GLY A 105 2.94 13.85 2.91
C GLY A 105 1.41 13.88 2.96
N SER A 106 0.77 12.96 2.25
CA SER A 106 -0.70 12.89 2.19
C SER A 106 -1.34 12.61 3.55
N VAL A 107 -0.85 11.58 4.26
CA VAL A 107 -1.38 11.25 5.59
C VAL A 107 -1.04 12.31 6.63
N GLY A 108 0.11 12.98 6.52
CA GLY A 108 0.48 14.11 7.37
C GLY A 108 -0.44 15.31 7.20
N VAL A 109 -0.77 15.68 5.96
CA VAL A 109 -1.72 16.75 5.65
C VAL A 109 -3.13 16.38 6.12
N ILE A 110 -3.60 15.16 5.88
CA ILE A 110 -4.90 14.68 6.35
C ILE A 110 -4.99 14.74 7.87
N GLY A 111 -3.94 14.24 8.56
CA GLY A 111 -3.88 14.28 10.02
C GLY A 111 -3.96 15.70 10.57
N LYS A 112 -3.20 16.64 10.02
CA LYS A 112 -3.28 18.06 10.41
C LYS A 112 -4.64 18.68 10.09
N ALA A 113 -5.20 18.38 8.92
CA ALA A 113 -6.50 18.92 8.51
C ALA A 113 -7.68 18.43 9.35
N LEU A 114 -7.55 17.27 10.01
CA LEU A 114 -8.53 16.78 10.99
C LEU A 114 -8.46 17.54 12.31
N ILE A 115 -7.26 17.90 12.75
CA ILE A 115 -7.05 18.65 14.02
C ILE A 115 -7.38 20.13 13.79
N ASP A 116 -6.82 20.73 12.74
CA ASP A 116 -7.05 22.14 12.39
C ASP A 116 -8.00 22.25 11.20
N LYS A 117 -9.25 22.62 11.50
CA LYS A 117 -10.31 22.79 10.50
C LYS A 117 -10.09 24.01 9.59
N ALA A 118 -9.22 24.95 9.97
CA ALA A 118 -8.88 26.12 9.13
C ALA A 118 -7.74 25.82 8.16
N LEU A 119 -7.01 24.72 8.33
CA LEU A 119 -5.89 24.35 7.50
C LEU A 119 -6.33 24.15 6.04
N LYS A 120 -5.74 24.93 5.14
CA LYS A 120 -5.82 24.75 3.69
C LYS A 120 -4.57 24.02 3.20
N PHE A 121 -4.73 23.22 2.15
CA PHE A 121 -3.59 22.59 1.50
C PHE A 121 -2.61 23.64 0.99
N SER A 122 -1.33 23.40 1.21
CA SER A 122 -0.24 24.11 0.54
C SER A 122 0.93 23.17 0.31
N MET A 123 1.66 23.35 -0.81
CA MET A 123 2.84 22.54 -1.13
C MET A 123 3.92 22.59 -0.04
N PRO A 124 4.25 23.73 0.58
CA PRO A 124 5.22 23.76 1.67
C PRO A 124 4.81 22.89 2.86
N VAL A 125 3.52 22.89 3.23
CA VAL A 125 3.00 22.03 4.31
C VAL A 125 3.12 20.57 3.91
N PHE A 126 2.78 20.21 2.68
CA PHE A 126 2.91 18.84 2.18
C PHE A 126 4.36 18.35 2.25
N PHE A 127 5.33 19.11 1.72
CA PHE A 127 6.74 18.71 1.74
C PHE A 127 7.31 18.66 3.17
N SER A 128 6.90 19.57 4.04
CA SER A 128 7.29 19.54 5.45
C SER A 128 6.82 18.26 6.14
N GLU A 129 5.53 17.88 5.95
CA GLU A 129 4.99 16.65 6.51
C GLU A 129 5.58 15.40 5.87
N ALA A 130 5.76 15.41 4.55
CA ALA A 130 6.40 14.30 3.85
C ALA A 130 7.81 14.05 4.40
N LYS A 131 8.63 15.10 4.54
CA LYS A 131 9.98 15.00 5.10
C LYS A 131 9.98 14.54 6.56
N ARG A 132 9.06 15.04 7.38
CA ARG A 132 8.94 14.66 8.79
C ARG A 132 8.57 13.20 8.98
N LEU A 133 7.61 12.72 8.18
CA LEU A 133 7.02 11.39 8.34
C LEU A 133 7.66 10.31 7.45
N PHE A 134 8.51 10.66 6.48
CA PHE A 134 9.10 9.71 5.54
C PHE A 134 9.81 8.55 6.24
N VAL A 135 10.79 8.85 7.09
CA VAL A 135 11.57 7.81 7.78
C VAL A 135 10.71 6.97 8.75
N PRO A 136 9.85 7.58 9.59
CA PRO A 136 8.93 6.81 10.42
C PRO A 136 7.98 5.89 9.61
N ILE A 137 7.42 6.37 8.50
CA ILE A 137 6.50 5.57 7.67
C ILE A 137 7.28 4.50 6.90
N LEU A 138 8.48 4.79 6.40
CA LEU A 138 9.34 3.79 5.77
C LEU A 138 9.63 2.63 6.74
N GLY A 139 10.04 2.95 7.97
CA GLY A 139 10.27 1.94 9.00
C GLY A 139 9.01 1.16 9.36
N PHE A 140 7.88 1.85 9.48
CA PHE A 140 6.58 1.23 9.74
C PHE A 140 6.17 0.27 8.61
N THR A 141 6.24 0.71 7.36
CA THR A 141 5.90 -0.10 6.18
C THR A 141 6.81 -1.32 6.05
N SER A 142 8.11 -1.15 6.36
CA SER A 142 9.06 -2.29 6.35
C SER A 142 8.70 -3.35 7.39
N ILE A 143 8.33 -2.95 8.62
CA ILE A 143 7.91 -3.89 9.67
C ILE A 143 6.60 -4.58 9.26
N VAL A 144 5.62 -3.84 8.74
CA VAL A 144 4.35 -4.41 8.24
C VAL A 144 4.60 -5.38 7.09
N GLY A 145 5.53 -5.05 6.18
CA GLY A 145 5.96 -5.95 5.10
C GLY A 145 6.49 -7.28 5.63
N ILE A 146 7.35 -7.24 6.65
CA ILE A 146 7.87 -8.46 7.30
C ILE A 146 6.73 -9.27 7.95
N ILE A 147 5.79 -8.60 8.63
CA ILE A 147 4.62 -9.28 9.23
C ILE A 147 3.77 -9.96 8.16
N LEU A 148 3.53 -9.29 7.02
CA LEU A 148 2.77 -9.86 5.90
C LEU A 148 3.47 -11.08 5.29
N ILE A 149 4.79 -11.01 5.09
CA ILE A 149 5.59 -12.16 4.60
C ILE A 149 5.51 -13.32 5.59
N ALA A 150 5.67 -13.06 6.88
CA ALA A 150 5.56 -14.08 7.92
C ALA A 150 4.16 -14.72 7.94
N ALA A 151 3.10 -13.92 7.85
CA ALA A 151 1.72 -14.39 7.76
C ALA A 151 1.48 -15.26 6.51
N ALA A 152 1.97 -14.82 5.35
CA ALA A 152 1.89 -15.58 4.10
C ALA A 152 2.64 -16.91 4.20
N PHE A 153 3.80 -16.93 4.85
CA PHE A 153 4.58 -18.15 5.07
C PHE A 153 3.83 -19.15 5.97
N VAL A 154 3.25 -18.68 7.09
CA VAL A 154 2.44 -19.53 7.98
C VAL A 154 1.22 -20.10 7.25
N LEU A 155 0.50 -19.25 6.48
CA LEU A 155 -0.65 -19.70 5.68
C LEU A 155 -0.21 -20.70 4.60
N GLY A 156 0.97 -20.50 3.99
CA GLY A 156 1.56 -21.42 3.02
C GLY A 156 1.85 -22.80 3.62
N ILE A 157 2.43 -22.85 4.82
CA ILE A 157 2.66 -24.12 5.55
C ILE A 157 1.33 -24.82 5.86
N LEU A 158 0.33 -24.09 6.36
CA LEU A 158 -1.00 -24.66 6.62
C LEU A 158 -1.64 -25.21 5.34
N GLY A 159 -1.58 -24.43 4.24
CA GLY A 159 -2.09 -24.87 2.93
C GLY A 159 -1.36 -26.11 2.40
N GLY A 160 -0.03 -26.16 2.52
CA GLY A 160 0.78 -27.31 2.14
C GLY A 160 0.44 -28.57 2.95
N GLY A 161 0.25 -28.43 4.27
CA GLY A 161 -0.18 -29.53 5.14
C GLY A 161 -1.57 -30.06 4.78
N ILE A 162 -2.52 -29.17 4.51
CA ILE A 162 -3.87 -29.53 4.04
C ILE A 162 -3.79 -30.27 2.69
N MET A 163 -2.97 -29.77 1.76
CA MET A 163 -2.80 -30.41 0.44
C MET A 163 -2.20 -31.82 0.56
N ALA A 164 -1.22 -32.02 1.45
CA ALA A 164 -0.65 -33.34 1.72
C ALA A 164 -1.69 -34.30 2.28
N LEU A 165 -2.53 -33.83 3.23
CA LEU A 165 -3.64 -34.61 3.79
C LEU A 165 -4.64 -35.03 2.68
N ILE A 166 -5.06 -34.09 1.83
CA ILE A 166 -6.01 -34.35 0.74
C ILE A 166 -5.41 -35.38 -0.24
N THR A 167 -4.11 -35.27 -0.56
CA THR A 167 -3.42 -36.20 -1.45
C THR A 167 -3.38 -37.60 -0.87
N PHE A 168 -3.17 -37.73 0.44
CA PHE A 168 -3.20 -39.03 1.14
C PHE A 168 -4.60 -39.65 1.09
N VAL A 169 -5.66 -38.86 1.38
CA VAL A 169 -7.05 -39.37 1.33
C VAL A 169 -7.47 -39.75 -0.08
N LYS A 170 -7.00 -39.02 -1.09
CA LYS A 170 -7.29 -39.28 -2.52
C LYS A 170 -6.81 -40.67 -2.96
N SER A 171 -5.77 -41.20 -2.36
CA SER A 171 -5.30 -42.58 -2.64
C SER A 171 -6.24 -43.64 -2.14
N GLN A 172 -7.15 -43.35 -1.19
CA GLN A 172 -8.09 -44.26 -0.59
C GLN A 172 -9.52 -44.07 -1.12
N ASP A 173 -10.00 -42.80 -1.17
CA ASP A 173 -11.33 -42.46 -1.65
C ASP A 173 -11.29 -41.05 -2.34
N SER A 174 -11.55 -41.05 -3.63
CA SER A 174 -11.54 -39.82 -4.44
C SER A 174 -12.70 -38.87 -4.12
N THR A 175 -13.87 -39.42 -3.73
CA THR A 175 -15.07 -38.63 -3.39
C THR A 175 -14.87 -37.89 -2.06
N LEU A 176 -14.36 -38.60 -1.07
CA LEU A 176 -14.01 -38.04 0.23
C LEU A 176 -12.92 -36.96 0.09
N ALA A 177 -11.89 -37.21 -0.74
CA ALA A 177 -10.84 -36.26 -0.99
C ALA A 177 -11.37 -34.94 -1.64
N LEU A 178 -12.33 -35.04 -2.55
CA LEU A 178 -12.95 -33.88 -3.18
C LEU A 178 -13.75 -33.05 -2.15
N PHE A 179 -14.53 -33.69 -1.29
CA PHE A 179 -15.26 -33.02 -0.22
C PHE A 179 -14.31 -32.31 0.75
N LEU A 180 -13.26 -33.00 1.22
CA LEU A 180 -12.26 -32.42 2.11
C LEU A 180 -11.51 -31.27 1.45
N SER A 181 -11.18 -31.39 0.15
CA SER A 181 -10.54 -30.31 -0.62
C SER A 181 -11.38 -29.06 -0.63
N LEU A 182 -12.68 -29.19 -0.94
CA LEU A 182 -13.60 -28.05 -0.97
C LEU A 182 -13.73 -27.41 0.43
N PHE A 183 -13.93 -28.23 1.46
CA PHE A 183 -14.12 -27.77 2.83
C PHE A 183 -12.89 -27.03 3.36
N PHE A 184 -11.71 -27.65 3.27
CA PHE A 184 -10.48 -27.06 3.78
C PHE A 184 -10.01 -25.85 2.95
N SER A 185 -10.24 -25.85 1.63
CA SER A 185 -9.93 -24.70 0.80
C SER A 185 -10.80 -23.49 1.19
N LEU A 186 -12.11 -23.70 1.41
CA LEU A 186 -13.00 -22.63 1.86
C LEU A 186 -12.59 -22.11 3.24
N LEU A 187 -12.30 -23.02 4.17
CA LEU A 187 -11.83 -22.67 5.52
C LEU A 187 -10.53 -21.85 5.47
N LEU A 188 -9.56 -22.28 4.67
CA LEU A 188 -8.27 -21.60 4.51
C LEU A 188 -8.45 -20.20 3.91
N ILE A 189 -9.34 -20.05 2.91
CA ILE A 189 -9.65 -18.74 2.32
C ILE A 189 -10.25 -17.81 3.38
N ILE A 190 -11.18 -18.29 4.19
CA ILE A 190 -11.80 -17.47 5.26
C ILE A 190 -10.75 -17.05 6.29
N ILE A 191 -9.89 -17.97 6.74
CA ILE A 191 -8.82 -17.66 7.69
C ILE A 191 -7.86 -16.64 7.08
N ALA A 192 -7.41 -16.85 5.83
CA ALA A 192 -6.52 -15.95 5.14
C ALA A 192 -7.12 -14.55 5.00
N LEU A 193 -8.41 -14.45 4.68
CA LEU A 193 -9.12 -13.18 4.57
C LEU A 193 -9.18 -12.44 5.92
N ILE A 194 -9.52 -13.13 7.01
CA ILE A 194 -9.59 -12.54 8.35
C ILE A 194 -8.21 -12.05 8.79
N VAL A 195 -7.16 -12.86 8.61
CA VAL A 195 -5.78 -12.51 8.96
C VAL A 195 -5.33 -11.30 8.15
N PHE A 196 -5.56 -11.31 6.84
CA PHE A 196 -5.19 -10.22 5.94
C PHE A 196 -5.90 -8.91 6.30
N LEU A 197 -7.24 -8.94 6.46
CA LEU A 197 -8.01 -7.77 6.89
C LEU A 197 -7.59 -7.27 8.27
N GLY A 198 -7.25 -8.18 9.19
CA GLY A 198 -6.73 -7.83 10.52
C GLY A 198 -5.41 -7.06 10.44
N ILE A 199 -4.44 -7.58 9.67
CA ILE A 199 -3.14 -6.91 9.48
C ILE A 199 -3.33 -5.55 8.80
N LEU A 200 -4.16 -5.47 7.76
CA LEU A 200 -4.42 -4.20 7.06
C LEU A 200 -5.13 -3.18 7.95
N SER A 201 -6.08 -3.61 8.77
CA SER A 201 -6.76 -2.75 9.76
C SER A 201 -5.76 -2.17 10.76
N ILE A 202 -4.92 -3.04 11.36
CA ILE A 202 -3.84 -2.61 12.27
C ILE A 202 -2.87 -1.66 11.56
N THR A 203 -2.57 -1.89 10.28
CA THR A 203 -1.71 -1.02 9.48
C THR A 203 -2.30 0.38 9.36
N MET A 204 -3.57 0.51 8.99
CA MET A 204 -4.20 1.81 8.80
C MET A 204 -4.34 2.60 10.10
N TYR A 205 -4.76 1.96 11.19
CA TYR A 205 -4.81 2.60 12.50
C TYR A 205 -3.41 2.85 13.10
N GLY A 206 -2.41 2.04 12.72
CA GLY A 206 -1.01 2.26 13.07
C GLY A 206 -0.45 3.52 12.42
N VAL A 207 -0.76 3.75 11.16
CA VAL A 207 -0.41 5.02 10.48
C VAL A 207 -1.12 6.20 11.15
N ALA A 208 -2.40 6.05 11.54
CA ALA A 208 -3.12 7.10 12.29
C ALA A 208 -2.43 7.41 13.62
N ALA A 209 -2.05 6.40 14.41
CA ALA A 209 -1.34 6.56 15.68
C ALA A 209 0.05 7.20 15.49
N LEU A 210 0.78 6.79 14.45
CA LEU A 210 2.09 7.35 14.11
C LEU A 210 1.98 8.84 13.76
N VAL A 211 1.01 9.23 12.93
CA VAL A 211 0.83 10.61 12.46
C VAL A 211 0.31 11.51 13.57
N MET A 212 -0.69 11.05 14.35
CA MET A 212 -1.41 11.87 15.31
C MET A 212 -0.76 11.92 16.69
N LYS A 213 -0.23 10.78 17.17
CA LYS A 213 0.46 10.70 18.48
C LYS A 213 1.97 10.88 18.35
N GLY A 214 2.52 10.93 17.13
CA GLY A 214 3.98 11.04 16.90
C GLY A 214 4.76 9.83 17.39
N LEU A 215 4.14 8.65 17.44
CA LEU A 215 4.76 7.43 17.94
C LEU A 215 5.80 6.88 16.95
N GLY A 216 6.81 6.20 17.46
CA GLY A 216 7.72 5.43 16.61
C GLY A 216 7.05 4.21 15.97
N PRO A 217 7.64 3.65 14.86
CA PRO A 217 7.00 2.60 14.06
C PRO A 217 6.49 1.40 14.86
N MET A 218 7.33 0.83 15.72
CA MET A 218 6.99 -0.37 16.51
C MET A 218 5.92 -0.08 17.57
N LYS A 219 6.00 1.12 18.21
CA LYS A 219 4.99 1.53 19.19
C LYS A 219 3.64 1.77 18.53
N SER A 220 3.62 2.32 17.30
CA SER A 220 2.40 2.55 16.54
C SER A 220 1.68 1.26 16.16
N ILE A 221 2.42 0.20 15.78
CA ILE A 221 1.84 -1.12 15.48
C ILE A 221 1.20 -1.71 16.75
N ARG A 222 1.94 -1.67 17.87
CA ARG A 222 1.43 -2.20 19.15
C ARG A 222 0.21 -1.44 19.63
N GLU A 223 0.22 -0.13 19.53
CA GLU A 223 -0.90 0.74 19.87
C GLU A 223 -2.14 0.43 19.00
N ALA A 224 -1.93 0.30 17.67
CA ALA A 224 -3.01 -0.03 16.75
C ALA A 224 -3.59 -1.42 16.98
N ALA A 225 -2.75 -2.42 17.26
CA ALA A 225 -3.22 -3.76 17.60
C ALA A 225 -4.08 -3.73 18.87
N HIS A 226 -3.63 -3.03 19.92
CA HIS A 226 -4.39 -2.85 21.16
C HIS A 226 -5.69 -2.08 20.93
N TYR A 227 -5.64 -1.03 20.10
CA TYR A 227 -6.79 -0.24 19.72
C TYR A 227 -7.87 -1.08 19.01
N VAL A 228 -7.49 -1.85 17.98
CA VAL A 228 -8.43 -2.69 17.23
C VAL A 228 -9.03 -3.79 18.12
N MET A 229 -8.24 -4.37 19.03
CA MET A 229 -8.75 -5.35 20.00
C MET A 229 -9.73 -4.72 21.01
N ARG A 230 -9.49 -3.49 21.44
CA ARG A 230 -10.35 -2.77 22.39
C ARG A 230 -11.63 -2.22 21.72
N HIS A 231 -11.54 -1.88 20.44
CA HIS A 231 -12.63 -1.32 19.65
C HIS A 231 -12.96 -2.19 18.43
N PRO A 232 -13.70 -3.32 18.57
CA PRO A 232 -14.01 -4.21 17.43
C PRO A 232 -14.77 -3.49 16.31
N ASN A 233 -15.51 -2.43 16.65
CA ASN A 233 -16.18 -1.58 15.68
C ASN A 233 -15.19 -0.89 14.70
N ALA A 234 -13.94 -0.65 15.11
CA ALA A 234 -12.90 -0.11 14.25
C ALA A 234 -12.52 -1.11 13.14
N PHE A 235 -12.41 -2.40 13.48
CA PHE A 235 -12.19 -3.45 12.49
C PHE A 235 -13.33 -3.54 11.47
N TRP A 236 -14.59 -3.53 11.94
CA TRP A 236 -15.75 -3.59 11.05
C TRP A 236 -15.87 -2.36 10.16
N LEU A 237 -15.58 -1.17 10.67
CA LEU A 237 -15.51 0.04 9.84
C LEU A 237 -14.45 -0.09 8.75
N TYR A 238 -13.26 -0.58 9.09
CA TYR A 238 -12.21 -0.82 8.11
C TYR A 238 -12.64 -1.84 7.06
N ALA A 239 -13.18 -2.99 7.48
CA ALA A 239 -13.64 -4.04 6.59
C ALA A 239 -14.73 -3.54 5.61
N LEU A 240 -15.68 -2.74 6.10
CA LEU A 240 -16.72 -2.12 5.28
C LEU A 240 -16.11 -1.19 4.22
N LEU A 241 -15.24 -0.26 4.64
CA LEU A 241 -14.62 0.71 3.74
C LEU A 241 -13.70 0.03 2.71
N PHE A 242 -12.97 -1.00 3.12
CA PHE A 242 -12.15 -1.81 2.23
C PHE A 242 -13.01 -2.57 1.22
N GLY A 243 -14.15 -3.14 1.66
CA GLY A 243 -15.12 -3.77 0.76
C GLY A 243 -15.69 -2.80 -0.27
N VAL A 244 -16.03 -1.58 0.14
CA VAL A 244 -16.46 -0.51 -0.79
C VAL A 244 -15.35 -0.17 -1.78
N TYR A 245 -14.09 -0.07 -1.33
CA TYR A 245 -12.96 0.20 -2.22
C TYR A 245 -12.78 -0.89 -3.28
N ILE A 246 -12.84 -2.17 -2.86
CA ILE A 246 -12.75 -3.31 -3.79
C ILE A 246 -13.91 -3.26 -4.79
N PHE A 247 -15.14 -3.03 -4.32
CA PHE A 247 -16.32 -2.96 -5.17
C PHE A 247 -16.19 -1.85 -6.23
N VAL A 248 -15.80 -0.65 -5.80
CA VAL A 248 -15.54 0.49 -6.69
C VAL A 248 -14.44 0.16 -7.70
N SER A 249 -13.33 -0.42 -7.25
CA SER A 249 -12.21 -0.79 -8.13
C SER A 249 -12.64 -1.83 -9.17
N PHE A 250 -13.39 -2.85 -8.74
CA PHE A 250 -13.94 -3.87 -9.65
C PHE A 250 -14.88 -3.27 -10.69
N PHE A 251 -15.76 -2.36 -10.24
CA PHE A 251 -16.71 -1.68 -11.16
C PHE A 251 -15.97 -0.82 -12.18
N LEU A 252 -14.91 -0.11 -11.78
CA LEU A 252 -14.09 0.66 -12.71
C LEU A 252 -13.36 -0.24 -13.70
N ILE A 253 -12.82 -1.39 -13.28
CA ILE A 253 -12.21 -2.36 -14.20
C ILE A 253 -13.24 -2.85 -15.22
N LEU A 254 -14.44 -3.19 -14.76
CA LEU A 254 -15.53 -3.67 -15.61
C LEU A 254 -15.96 -2.61 -16.65
N LEU A 255 -16.03 -1.34 -16.25
CA LEU A 255 -16.35 -0.23 -17.18
C LEU A 255 -15.22 0.01 -18.19
N GLY A 256 -13.97 -0.25 -17.84
CA GLY A 256 -12.82 -0.11 -18.75
C GLY A 256 -12.67 -1.27 -19.74
N TYR A 257 -13.23 -2.44 -19.41
CA TYR A 257 -13.05 -3.66 -20.20
C TYR A 257 -13.50 -3.54 -21.68
N PRO A 258 -14.63 -2.90 -22.04
CA PRO A 258 -15.07 -2.75 -23.43
C PRO A 258 -14.08 -2.01 -24.33
N PHE A 259 -13.27 -1.08 -23.78
CA PHE A 259 -12.29 -0.35 -24.58
C PHE A 259 -11.21 -1.26 -25.17
N ASN A 260 -10.89 -2.38 -24.52
CA ASN A 260 -9.89 -3.33 -25.01
C ASN A 260 -10.36 -4.13 -26.25
N TRP A 261 -11.65 -4.09 -26.56
CA TRP A 261 -12.25 -4.85 -27.67
C TRP A 261 -12.26 -4.08 -28.98
N ILE A 262 -12.00 -2.76 -28.94
CA ILE A 262 -12.03 -1.89 -30.11
C ILE A 262 -10.59 -1.76 -30.65
N PRO A 263 -10.24 -2.43 -31.80
CA PRO A 263 -8.91 -2.30 -32.37
C PRO A 263 -8.60 -0.84 -32.72
N VAL A 264 -7.34 -0.39 -32.56
CA VAL A 264 -6.82 0.95 -32.87
C VAL A 264 -7.41 2.08 -32.00
N VAL A 265 -8.73 2.18 -31.86
CA VAL A 265 -9.40 3.24 -31.06
C VAL A 265 -9.34 2.92 -29.57
N GLY A 266 -9.37 1.63 -29.22
CA GLY A 266 -9.34 1.18 -27.83
C GLY A 266 -8.15 1.72 -27.01
N PRO A 267 -6.90 1.59 -27.46
CA PRO A 267 -5.75 2.15 -26.76
C PRO A 267 -5.83 3.67 -26.57
N ILE A 268 -6.38 4.42 -27.54
CA ILE A 268 -6.54 5.87 -27.47
C ILE A 268 -7.58 6.25 -26.41
N LEU A 269 -8.70 5.52 -26.32
CA LEU A 269 -9.73 5.76 -25.31
C LEU A 269 -9.35 5.23 -23.92
N SER A 270 -8.55 4.16 -23.86
CA SER A 270 -8.10 3.55 -22.60
C SER A 270 -7.22 4.50 -21.81
N PHE A 271 -6.40 5.31 -22.48
CA PHE A 271 -5.47 6.22 -21.78
C PHE A 271 -6.19 7.28 -20.92
N PRO A 272 -7.10 8.12 -21.46
CA PRO A 272 -7.85 9.06 -20.63
C PRO A 272 -8.74 8.34 -19.60
N TYR A 273 -9.30 7.17 -19.94
CA TYR A 273 -10.05 6.37 -18.99
C TYR A 273 -9.20 5.95 -17.79
N GLN A 274 -7.97 5.48 -18.00
CA GLN A 274 -7.05 5.09 -16.93
C GLN A 274 -6.72 6.28 -16.00
N ILE A 275 -6.53 7.47 -16.55
CA ILE A 275 -6.27 8.68 -15.74
C ILE A 275 -7.49 8.99 -14.86
N ILE A 276 -8.69 9.00 -15.43
CA ILE A 276 -9.94 9.28 -14.71
C ILE A 276 -10.19 8.21 -13.64
N SER A 277 -10.02 6.95 -14.00
CA SER A 277 -10.17 5.81 -13.09
C SER A 277 -9.17 5.88 -11.92
N SER A 278 -7.90 6.19 -12.20
CA SER A 278 -6.87 6.39 -11.18
C SER A 278 -7.19 7.58 -10.26
N ALA A 279 -7.69 8.69 -10.83
CA ALA A 279 -8.10 9.85 -10.04
C ALA A 279 -9.25 9.49 -9.09
N PHE A 280 -10.24 8.77 -9.58
CA PHE A 280 -11.38 8.35 -8.78
C PHE A 280 -10.99 7.35 -7.67
N GLN A 281 -10.18 6.34 -8.00
CA GLN A 281 -9.64 5.40 -7.01
C GLN A 281 -8.82 6.12 -5.94
N THR A 282 -7.98 7.07 -6.34
CA THR A 282 -7.19 7.88 -5.42
C THR A 282 -8.08 8.71 -4.48
N TYR A 283 -9.13 9.34 -5.01
CA TYR A 283 -10.08 10.11 -4.21
C TYR A 283 -10.78 9.22 -3.16
N VAL A 284 -11.26 8.04 -3.58
CA VAL A 284 -11.88 7.07 -2.66
C VAL A 284 -10.86 6.58 -1.62
N GLY A 285 -9.63 6.25 -2.03
CA GLY A 285 -8.57 5.81 -1.12
C GLY A 285 -8.22 6.86 -0.05
N LEU A 286 -8.04 8.12 -0.46
CA LEU A 286 -7.82 9.22 0.48
C LEU A 286 -9.01 9.44 1.42
N SER A 287 -10.25 9.29 0.91
CA SER A 287 -11.47 9.41 1.73
C SER A 287 -11.57 8.32 2.79
N ILE A 288 -11.15 7.10 2.46
CA ILE A 288 -11.07 5.98 3.40
C ILE A 288 -10.03 6.29 4.49
N ILE A 289 -8.82 6.71 4.12
CA ILE A 289 -7.77 7.07 5.07
C ILE A 289 -8.25 8.19 6.01
N ALA A 290 -8.84 9.25 5.45
CA ALA A 290 -9.37 10.36 6.24
C ALA A 290 -10.49 9.92 7.19
N THR A 291 -11.37 9.02 6.76
CA THR A 291 -12.44 8.45 7.57
C THR A 291 -11.87 7.63 8.75
N LEU A 292 -10.89 6.76 8.49
CA LEU A 292 -10.25 5.97 9.54
C LEU A 292 -9.51 6.84 10.55
N PHE A 293 -8.83 7.89 10.08
CA PHE A 293 -8.18 8.86 10.95
C PHE A 293 -9.20 9.65 11.78
N ALA A 294 -10.33 10.08 11.19
CA ALA A 294 -11.40 10.75 11.89
C ALA A 294 -12.03 9.85 12.97
N TYR A 295 -12.21 8.57 12.68
CA TYR A 295 -12.70 7.60 13.65
C TYR A 295 -11.71 7.41 14.81
N TYR A 296 -10.42 7.23 14.50
CA TYR A 296 -9.36 7.13 15.51
C TYR A 296 -9.30 8.38 16.39
N CYS A 297 -9.35 9.57 15.78
CA CYS A 297 -9.41 10.83 16.52
C CYS A 297 -10.62 10.90 17.47
N SER A 298 -11.79 10.50 17.01
CA SER A 298 -13.02 10.61 17.79
C SER A 298 -13.07 9.69 18.99
N THR A 299 -12.29 8.60 18.98
CA THR A 299 -12.28 7.57 20.02
C THR A 299 -11.11 7.67 20.98
N GLU A 300 -9.92 8.10 20.48
CA GLU A 300 -8.67 8.08 21.26
C GLU A 300 -8.16 9.47 21.67
N ILE A 301 -8.56 10.52 20.96
CA ILE A 301 -8.15 11.87 21.33
C ILE A 301 -9.32 12.53 22.06
N PRO A 302 -9.20 12.77 23.39
CA PRO A 302 -10.21 13.52 24.11
C PRO A 302 -10.42 14.86 23.41
N LYS A 303 -11.66 15.19 23.12
CA LYS A 303 -11.98 16.55 22.68
C LYS A 303 -11.63 17.48 23.84
N GLY A 304 -10.44 18.08 23.81
CA GLY A 304 -10.10 19.15 24.71
C GLY A 304 -11.22 20.18 24.66
N ILE A 305 -11.74 20.57 25.83
CA ILE A 305 -12.72 21.64 25.96
C ILE A 305 -12.10 22.86 25.26
N PRO A 306 -12.76 23.48 24.27
CA PRO A 306 -12.21 24.67 23.63
C PRO A 306 -12.11 25.78 24.67
N GLY A 307 -10.90 26.06 25.13
CA GLY A 307 -10.67 27.19 26.05
C GLY A 307 -9.86 26.91 27.31
N GLU A 308 -9.47 25.66 27.61
CA GLU A 308 -8.51 25.48 28.71
C GLU A 308 -7.09 25.72 28.17
N PRO A 309 -6.37 26.78 28.66
CA PRO A 309 -4.97 26.92 28.37
C PRO A 309 -4.25 25.68 28.95
N VAL A 310 -3.35 25.09 28.14
CA VAL A 310 -2.42 24.05 28.59
C VAL A 310 -1.70 24.62 29.81
N VAL A 311 -2.12 24.17 31.00
CA VAL A 311 -1.36 24.47 32.24
C VAL A 311 -0.06 23.68 32.08
N GLU A 312 0.99 24.36 31.68
CA GLU A 312 2.36 23.85 31.79
C GLU A 312 2.52 23.36 33.23
N SER A 313 2.71 22.05 33.37
CA SER A 313 3.08 21.44 34.63
C SER A 313 4.27 22.20 35.18
N PRO A 314 4.19 22.81 36.39
CA PRO A 314 5.29 23.55 36.93
C PRO A 314 6.51 22.63 37.03
N ALA A 315 7.63 23.11 36.49
CA ALA A 315 8.91 22.45 36.61
C ALA A 315 9.17 22.06 38.07
N PRO A 316 9.72 20.87 38.36
CA PRO A 316 10.01 20.46 39.70
C PRO A 316 10.94 21.53 40.33
N GLN A 317 10.40 22.17 41.35
CA GLN A 317 11.18 23.13 42.16
C GLN A 317 12.37 22.36 42.72
N ALA A 318 13.57 22.79 42.35
CA ALA A 318 14.79 22.37 42.98
C ALA A 318 14.68 22.72 44.48
N GLN A 319 14.56 21.69 45.31
CA GLN A 319 14.72 21.84 46.76
C GLN A 319 16.12 22.38 46.99
N SER A 320 16.21 23.63 47.37
CA SER A 320 17.41 24.24 47.95
C SER A 320 17.70 23.53 49.28
N GLU A 321 18.74 22.71 49.30
CA GLU A 321 19.37 22.28 50.54
C GLU A 321 19.91 23.53 51.25
N GLU A 322 19.18 24.07 52.23
CA GLU A 322 19.72 24.96 53.24
C GLU A 322 20.49 24.11 54.23
N GLY A 323 21.79 24.37 54.22
CA GLY A 323 22.72 23.82 55.17
C GLY A 323 22.39 24.21 56.61
N SER A 324 22.44 23.24 57.49
CA SER A 324 22.53 23.43 58.93
C SER A 324 23.99 23.22 59.34
N THR A 325 24.67 24.32 59.55
CA THR A 325 25.84 24.43 60.48
C THR A 325 25.32 24.35 61.90
N ILE A 326 25.73 23.36 62.66
CA ILE A 326 26.34 23.46 64.01
C ILE A 326 27.04 22.12 64.31
#